data_a6e98394117f982564611d4044e04e49
#
_entry.id   a6e98394117f982564611d4044e04e49
#
_cell.length_a   1.000
_cell.length_b   1.000
_cell.length_c   1.000
_cell.angle_alpha   90.00
_cell.angle_beta   90.00
_cell.angle_gamma   90.00
#
_symmetry.space_group_name_H-M   'P 1'
#
loop_
_entity.id
_entity.type
_entity.pdbx_description
1 polymer ?
#
loop_
_entity_poly.entity_id
_entity_poly.type
_entity_poly.pdbx_seq_one_letter_code
_entity_poly.pdbx_strand_id
1 'polypeptide(L)'
;MKKLLIIAAMAATAVACAPKTAPELPMETFFRNSEKSDYQISPDGKYFSYMAPWESRRNIFVQQVGSDEAVRITSERERDLAGYFWANDSRILYLKDTGGDENFQLYGVNI
;
A
#
# COMPACT_ATOMS: atom_id res chain seq x y z
N MET A 1 -5.44 -60.23 -12.53
CA MET A 1 -4.96 -59.32 -11.48
C MET A 1 -4.06 -58.18 -12.02
N LYS A 2 -3.08 -58.44 -12.86
CA LYS A 2 -2.19 -57.36 -13.42
C LYS A 2 -2.94 -56.32 -14.27
N LYS A 3 -3.99 -56.68 -15.02
CA LYS A 3 -4.79 -55.76 -15.83
C LYS A 3 -5.69 -54.85 -14.99
N LEU A 4 -6.16 -55.31 -13.85
CA LEU A 4 -6.98 -54.51 -12.92
C LEU A 4 -6.18 -53.43 -12.20
N LEU A 5 -4.92 -53.73 -11.88
CA LEU A 5 -3.98 -52.77 -11.25
C LEU A 5 -3.61 -51.63 -12.21
N ILE A 6 -3.47 -51.89 -13.51
CA ILE A 6 -3.17 -50.89 -14.53
C ILE A 6 -4.35 -49.93 -14.73
N ILE A 7 -5.59 -50.43 -14.71
CA ILE A 7 -6.79 -49.59 -14.82
C ILE A 7 -6.97 -48.70 -13.60
N ALA A 8 -6.69 -49.21 -12.41
CA ALA A 8 -6.74 -48.42 -11.17
C ALA A 8 -5.66 -47.32 -11.13
N ALA A 9 -4.46 -47.58 -11.66
CA ALA A 9 -3.39 -46.58 -11.75
C ALA A 9 -3.71 -45.48 -12.79
N MET A 10 -4.35 -45.80 -13.91
CA MET A 10 -4.79 -44.78 -14.90
C MET A 10 -5.96 -43.94 -14.41
N ALA A 11 -6.86 -44.45 -13.57
CA ALA A 11 -7.94 -43.68 -12.99
C ALA A 11 -7.44 -42.66 -11.92
N ALA A 12 -6.37 -42.99 -11.20
CA ALA A 12 -5.78 -42.11 -10.20
C ALA A 12 -5.05 -40.87 -10.79
N THR A 13 -4.56 -40.96 -12.03
CA THR A 13 -3.87 -39.85 -12.71
C THR A 13 -4.84 -38.83 -13.32
N ALA A 14 -6.09 -39.17 -13.55
CA ALA A 14 -7.09 -38.26 -14.13
C ALA A 14 -7.61 -37.18 -13.13
N VAL A 15 -7.42 -37.40 -11.84
CA VAL A 15 -7.90 -36.45 -10.79
C VAL A 15 -6.91 -35.34 -10.52
N ALA A 16 -5.67 -35.42 -10.98
CA ALA A 16 -4.61 -34.45 -10.67
C ALA A 16 -4.65 -33.13 -11.48
N CYS A 17 -5.54 -33.03 -12.48
CA CYS A 17 -5.61 -31.90 -13.41
C CYS A 17 -6.93 -31.12 -13.35
N ALA A 18 -7.63 -31.08 -12.20
CA ALA A 18 -8.76 -30.19 -12.08
C ALA A 18 -8.23 -28.74 -12.06
N PRO A 19 -8.60 -27.86 -12.99
CA PRO A 19 -8.19 -26.47 -12.96
C PRO A 19 -8.71 -25.82 -11.67
N LYS A 20 -7.80 -25.29 -10.85
CA LYS A 20 -8.19 -24.42 -9.74
C LYS A 20 -8.79 -23.16 -10.35
N THR A 21 -10.11 -23.01 -10.27
CA THR A 21 -10.74 -21.75 -10.60
C THR A 21 -10.25 -20.69 -9.60
N ALA A 22 -9.79 -19.57 -10.13
CA ALA A 22 -9.44 -18.42 -9.28
C ALA A 22 -10.70 -17.96 -8.51
N PRO A 23 -10.56 -17.53 -7.25
CA PRO A 23 -11.71 -16.99 -6.51
C PRO A 23 -12.23 -15.73 -7.21
N GLU A 24 -13.55 -15.63 -7.35
CA GLU A 24 -14.17 -14.39 -7.81
C GLU A 24 -14.04 -13.33 -6.73
N LEU A 25 -13.46 -12.18 -7.10
CA LEU A 25 -13.36 -11.02 -6.22
C LEU A 25 -14.57 -10.10 -6.46
N PRO A 26 -15.23 -9.60 -5.41
CA PRO A 26 -16.28 -8.61 -5.55
C PRO A 26 -15.76 -7.35 -6.27
N MET A 27 -16.61 -6.72 -7.08
CA MET A 27 -16.25 -5.52 -7.85
C MET A 27 -15.76 -4.39 -6.94
N GLU A 28 -16.32 -4.26 -5.75
CA GLU A 28 -15.96 -3.27 -4.72
C GLU A 28 -14.49 -3.38 -4.32
N THR A 29 -13.89 -4.57 -4.40
CA THR A 29 -12.46 -4.78 -4.09
C THR A 29 -11.56 -4.00 -5.03
N PHE A 30 -11.96 -3.83 -6.30
CA PHE A 30 -11.20 -3.10 -7.31
C PHE A 30 -11.34 -1.58 -7.22
N PHE A 31 -12.45 -1.10 -6.64
CA PHE A 31 -12.74 0.32 -6.50
C PHE A 31 -12.51 0.87 -5.09
N ARG A 32 -12.09 0.02 -4.15
CA ARG A 32 -11.74 0.46 -2.81
C ARG A 32 -10.45 1.28 -2.86
N ASN A 33 -10.47 2.46 -2.27
CA ASN A 33 -9.26 3.22 -2.02
C ASN A 33 -8.31 2.42 -1.15
N SER A 34 -7.03 2.40 -1.51
CA SER A 34 -6.03 1.75 -0.69
C SER A 34 -5.90 2.47 0.66
N GLU A 35 -5.80 1.72 1.75
CA GLU A 35 -5.60 2.30 3.08
C GLU A 35 -4.27 3.07 3.15
N LYS A 36 -3.24 2.55 2.48
CA LYS A 36 -1.92 3.17 2.41
C LYS A 36 -1.49 3.31 0.96
N SER A 37 -0.89 4.44 0.61
CA SER A 37 -0.38 4.71 -0.75
C SER A 37 0.89 5.54 -0.71
N ASP A 38 1.45 5.81 -1.89
CA ASP A 38 2.58 6.72 -2.08
C ASP A 38 3.79 6.37 -1.21
N TYR A 39 4.13 5.08 -1.17
CA TYR A 39 5.27 4.60 -0.41
C TYR A 39 6.59 5.16 -0.98
N GLN A 40 7.42 5.67 -0.08
CA GLN A 40 8.77 6.13 -0.38
C GLN A 40 9.74 5.62 0.68
N ILE A 41 11.02 5.56 0.34
CA ILE A 41 12.11 5.18 1.24
C ILE A 41 12.99 6.41 1.46
N SER A 42 13.44 6.64 2.69
CA SER A 42 14.43 7.68 3.00
C SER A 42 15.73 7.44 2.24
N PRO A 43 16.49 8.49 1.85
CA PRO A 43 17.72 8.33 1.09
C PRO A 43 18.75 7.40 1.74
N ASP A 44 18.82 7.35 3.07
CA ASP A 44 19.69 6.45 3.83
C ASP A 44 19.13 5.03 4.04
N GLY A 45 17.89 4.77 3.57
CA GLY A 45 17.23 3.47 3.67
C GLY A 45 16.76 3.07 5.06
N LYS A 46 16.82 3.95 6.07
CA LYS A 46 16.45 3.60 7.45
C LYS A 46 14.97 3.74 7.73
N TYR A 47 14.27 4.55 6.96
CA TYR A 47 12.85 4.82 7.11
C TYR A 47 12.11 4.60 5.79
N PHE A 48 10.85 4.28 5.89
CA PHE A 48 9.92 4.42 4.79
C PHE A 48 8.73 5.27 5.23
N SER A 49 8.10 5.89 4.26
CA SER A 49 6.95 6.75 4.44
C SER A 49 5.80 6.33 3.53
N TYR A 50 4.61 6.72 3.89
CA TYR A 50 3.40 6.47 3.10
C TYR A 50 2.31 7.47 3.48
N MET A 51 1.33 7.61 2.62
CA MET A 51 0.10 8.31 2.93
C MET A 51 -0.97 7.35 3.42
N ALA A 52 -1.67 7.73 4.51
CA ALA A 52 -2.81 7.01 5.04
C ALA A 52 -3.86 7.99 5.59
N PRO A 53 -5.14 7.58 5.70
CA PRO A 53 -6.18 8.40 6.28
C PRO A 53 -5.93 8.67 7.76
N TRP A 54 -6.10 9.92 8.16
CA TRP A 54 -6.25 10.35 9.54
C TRP A 54 -7.30 11.46 9.58
N GLU A 55 -8.33 11.30 10.42
CA GLU A 55 -9.51 12.19 10.46
C GLU A 55 -10.10 12.46 9.06
N SER A 56 -10.24 11.40 8.26
CA SER A 56 -10.78 11.40 6.89
C SER A 56 -9.93 12.12 5.84
N ARG A 57 -8.69 12.51 6.17
CA ARG A 57 -7.75 13.12 5.22
C ARG A 57 -6.45 12.34 5.15
N ARG A 58 -5.86 12.32 3.98
CA ARG A 58 -4.58 11.64 3.75
C ARG A 58 -3.45 12.46 4.36
N ASN A 59 -2.72 11.82 5.26
CA ASN A 59 -1.60 12.38 5.98
C ASN A 59 -0.37 11.50 5.81
N ILE A 60 0.82 12.06 6.05
CA ILE A 60 2.10 11.38 5.91
C ILE A 60 2.45 10.67 7.22
N PHE A 61 2.80 9.41 7.11
CA PHE A 61 3.33 8.56 8.17
C PHE A 61 4.74 8.13 7.82
N VAL A 62 5.60 8.05 8.82
CA VAL A 62 6.97 7.55 8.70
C VAL A 62 7.15 6.37 9.65
N GLN A 63 7.82 5.35 9.21
CA GLN A 63 8.09 4.14 9.96
C GLN A 63 9.54 3.72 9.76
N GLN A 64 10.23 3.37 10.84
CA GLN A 64 11.58 2.83 10.76
C GLN A 64 11.55 1.42 10.15
N VAL A 65 12.49 1.12 9.28
CA VAL A 65 12.62 -0.22 8.68
C VAL A 65 12.89 -1.24 9.79
N GLY A 66 12.08 -2.31 9.82
CA GLY A 66 12.14 -3.34 10.86
C GLY A 66 11.36 -3.02 12.14
N SER A 67 10.68 -1.87 12.23
CA SER A 67 9.75 -1.53 13.31
C SER A 67 8.30 -1.65 12.86
N ASP A 68 7.41 -2.01 13.76
CA ASP A 68 5.95 -2.00 13.51
C ASP A 68 5.30 -0.67 13.90
N GLU A 69 6.05 0.26 14.46
CA GLU A 69 5.54 1.56 14.91
C GLU A 69 5.69 2.62 13.81
N ALA A 70 4.58 3.24 13.46
CA ALA A 70 4.52 4.36 12.52
C ALA A 70 4.18 5.66 13.25
N VAL A 71 4.85 6.74 12.88
CA VAL A 71 4.62 8.08 13.41
C VAL A 71 3.97 8.93 12.32
N ARG A 72 2.84 9.54 12.64
CA ARG A 72 2.21 10.53 11.76
C ARG A 72 2.93 11.88 11.91
N ILE A 73 3.40 12.43 10.81
CA ILE A 73 4.20 13.67 10.80
C ILE A 73 3.45 14.90 10.25
N THR A 74 2.25 14.71 9.70
CA THR A 74 1.37 15.80 9.26
C THR A 74 0.00 15.70 9.92
N SER A 75 -0.77 16.79 9.98
CA SER A 75 -2.05 16.86 10.69
C SER A 75 -3.11 17.62 9.88
N GLU A 76 -3.20 17.32 8.59
CA GLU A 76 -4.19 17.94 7.71
C GLU A 76 -5.59 17.39 8.00
N ARG A 77 -6.57 18.30 8.09
CA ARG A 77 -7.97 17.99 8.42
C ARG A 77 -8.96 18.46 7.36
N GLU A 78 -8.59 19.46 6.59
CA GLU A 78 -9.49 20.09 5.62
C GLU A 78 -9.38 19.44 4.25
N ARG A 79 -8.17 19.21 3.77
CA ARG A 79 -7.88 18.65 2.46
C ARG A 79 -6.76 17.63 2.50
N ASP A 80 -6.78 16.73 1.52
CA ASP A 80 -5.69 15.80 1.32
C ASP A 80 -4.42 16.54 0.85
N LEU A 81 -3.26 16.03 1.25
CA LEU A 81 -2.00 16.48 0.69
C LEU A 81 -1.90 16.10 -0.79
N ALA A 82 -1.40 16.98 -1.63
CA ALA A 82 -1.25 16.74 -3.06
C ALA A 82 -0.10 15.78 -3.40
N GLY A 83 0.92 15.72 -2.55
CA GLY A 83 2.07 14.84 -2.70
C GLY A 83 3.19 15.23 -1.73
N TYR A 84 4.22 14.39 -1.68
CA TYR A 84 5.38 14.63 -0.82
C TYR A 84 6.62 13.93 -1.38
N PHE A 85 7.80 14.29 -0.86
CA PHE A 85 9.06 13.63 -1.16
C PHE A 85 10.10 13.88 -0.05
N TRP A 86 11.07 12.98 0.05
CA TRP A 86 12.20 13.14 0.95
C TRP A 86 13.18 14.18 0.40
N ALA A 87 13.43 15.25 1.18
CA ALA A 87 14.46 16.24 0.85
C ALA A 87 15.86 15.77 1.29
N ASN A 88 15.92 15.03 2.39
CA ASN A 88 17.11 14.39 2.93
C ASN A 88 16.70 13.29 3.92
N ASP A 89 17.64 12.69 4.64
CA ASP A 89 17.42 11.56 5.56
C ASP A 89 16.50 11.88 6.76
N SER A 90 16.25 13.16 7.04
CA SER A 90 15.49 13.60 8.22
C SER A 90 14.37 14.59 7.90
N ARG A 91 14.16 14.96 6.64
CA ARG A 91 13.17 15.96 6.26
C ARG A 91 12.36 15.53 5.06
N ILE A 92 11.05 15.68 5.18
CA ILE A 92 10.08 15.51 4.11
C ILE A 92 9.52 16.88 3.71
N LEU A 93 9.39 17.11 2.41
CA LEU A 93 8.66 18.24 1.84
C LEU A 93 7.34 17.75 1.26
N TYR A 94 6.29 18.54 1.43
CA TYR A 94 4.95 18.19 0.95
C TYR A 94 4.21 19.40 0.39
N LEU A 95 3.28 19.12 -0.50
CA LEU A 95 2.48 20.12 -1.20
C LEU A 95 1.05 20.11 -0.67
N LYS A 96 0.53 21.29 -0.37
CA LYS A 96 -0.89 21.51 -0.11
C LYS A 96 -1.36 22.85 -0.63
N ASP A 97 -2.65 22.93 -0.94
CA ASP A 97 -3.35 24.16 -1.22
C ASP A 97 -4.17 24.63 -0.01
N THR A 98 -4.75 25.80 -0.11
CA THR A 98 -5.63 26.37 0.91
C THR A 98 -7.07 26.38 0.39
N GLY A 99 -7.95 25.62 1.07
CA GLY A 99 -9.39 25.64 0.76
C GLY A 99 -9.79 25.19 -0.66
N GLY A 100 -8.88 24.60 -1.44
CA GLY A 100 -9.16 24.17 -2.80
C GLY A 100 -8.87 25.22 -3.86
N ASP A 101 -8.06 26.21 -3.55
CA ASP A 101 -7.69 27.30 -4.46
C ASP A 101 -6.65 26.88 -5.52
N GLU A 102 -6.16 25.62 -5.43
CA GLU A 102 -5.15 25.03 -6.32
C GLU A 102 -3.81 25.80 -6.36
N ASN A 103 -3.63 26.76 -5.44
CA ASN A 103 -2.35 27.44 -5.22
C ASN A 103 -1.48 26.59 -4.29
N PHE A 104 -0.80 25.60 -4.84
CA PHE A 104 0.02 24.68 -4.06
C PHE A 104 1.25 25.37 -3.48
N GLN A 105 1.42 25.24 -2.18
CA GLN A 105 2.57 25.70 -1.43
C GLN A 105 3.39 24.51 -0.92
N LEU A 106 4.69 24.72 -0.85
CA LEU A 106 5.64 23.72 -0.37
C LEU A 106 5.92 23.93 1.13
N TYR A 107 5.71 22.89 1.90
CA TYR A 107 5.96 22.84 3.34
C TYR A 107 7.04 21.82 3.66
N GLY A 108 7.72 21.99 4.79
CA GLY A 108 8.73 21.06 5.27
C GLY A 108 8.45 20.60 6.70
N VAL A 109 8.66 19.31 6.96
CA VAL A 109 8.54 18.69 8.27
C VAL A 109 9.73 17.78 8.54
N ASN A 110 10.25 17.78 9.76
CA ASN A 110 11.28 16.83 10.20
C ASN A 110 10.61 15.58 10.76
N ILE A 111 11.25 14.43 10.57
CA ILE A 111 10.83 13.15 11.13
C ILE A 111 11.36 12.97 12.56
#